data_5fe8160cbb20af8f9b408c6bb0cf0497
#
_entry.id   5fe8160cbb20af8f9b408c6bb0cf0497
#
_cell.length_a   1.000
_cell.length_b   1.000
_cell.length_c   1.000
_cell.angle_alpha   90.00
_cell.angle_beta   90.00
_cell.angle_gamma   90.00
#
_symmetry.space_group_name_H-M   'P 1'
#
loop_
_entity.id
_entity.type
_entity.pdbx_description
1 polymer ?
#
loop_
_entity_poly.entity_id
_entity_poly.type
_entity_poly.pdbx_seq_one_letter_code
_entity_poly.pdbx_strand_id
1 'polypeptide(L)'
;MIRALLVAAVWLVTAPVALLPQGPDPVASRAKGRADAPITIYEMSDFQCPYCRAFTLETMPALEREYVATGKVRVVYINLPLASVHKNATIAAQAALCAAEQQRFWPMHDLLFRHQDEWAKLPAPGDYFARLGDSAGVNGARFTHCLSSGATAAAVQADAERARRAGAVSTPTFYIEGGLLEGAAPAAVFRAVLDSIYRSKTGARPR
;
A
#
# COMPACT_ATOMS: atom_id res chain seq x y z
N MET A 1 -51.93 36.69 -46.60
CA MET A 1 -50.47 36.82 -46.17
C MET A 1 -50.18 35.80 -45.07
N ILE A 2 -49.66 34.65 -45.44
CA ILE A 2 -49.33 33.54 -44.51
C ILE A 2 -47.85 33.58 -44.23
N ARG A 3 -47.50 33.89 -42.96
CA ARG A 3 -46.09 33.87 -42.50
C ARG A 3 -45.72 32.44 -42.10
N ALA A 4 -44.85 31.78 -42.85
CA ALA A 4 -44.25 30.49 -42.49
C ALA A 4 -43.20 30.70 -41.42
N LEU A 5 -43.39 30.10 -40.25
CA LEU A 5 -42.38 30.00 -39.16
C LEU A 5 -41.47 28.80 -39.47
N LEU A 6 -40.22 29.09 -39.79
CA LEU A 6 -39.13 28.09 -39.87
C LEU A 6 -38.66 27.75 -38.46
N VAL A 7 -38.94 26.52 -38.00
CA VAL A 7 -38.39 25.97 -36.77
C VAL A 7 -37.04 25.35 -37.10
N ALA A 8 -35.95 25.99 -36.66
CA ALA A 8 -34.60 25.44 -36.78
C ALA A 8 -34.39 24.38 -35.68
N ALA A 9 -34.29 23.13 -36.07
CA ALA A 9 -33.93 22.03 -35.16
C ALA A 9 -32.43 22.06 -34.83
N VAL A 10 -32.08 22.41 -33.60
CA VAL A 10 -30.70 22.35 -33.10
C VAL A 10 -30.38 20.90 -32.69
N TRP A 11 -29.57 20.21 -33.47
CA TRP A 11 -29.04 18.90 -33.13
C TRP A 11 -27.87 19.06 -32.13
N LEU A 12 -28.13 18.72 -30.87
CA LEU A 12 -27.08 18.57 -29.84
C LEU A 12 -26.25 17.31 -30.17
N VAL A 13 -25.06 17.48 -30.73
CA VAL A 13 -24.10 16.42 -30.91
C VAL A 13 -23.40 16.18 -29.55
N THR A 14 -23.87 15.15 -28.84
CA THR A 14 -23.15 14.67 -27.63
C THR A 14 -21.94 13.88 -28.09
N ALA A 15 -20.76 14.50 -28.05
CA ALA A 15 -19.51 13.79 -28.26
C ALA A 15 -19.31 12.76 -27.10
N PRO A 16 -18.90 11.52 -27.39
CA PRO A 16 -18.58 10.56 -26.34
C PRO A 16 -17.37 11.08 -25.54
N VAL A 17 -17.52 11.20 -24.23
CA VAL A 17 -16.40 11.47 -23.32
C VAL A 17 -15.48 10.27 -23.39
N ALA A 18 -14.37 10.40 -24.10
CA ALA A 18 -13.33 9.39 -24.12
C ALA A 18 -12.80 9.22 -22.68
N LEU A 19 -13.05 8.05 -22.07
CA LEU A 19 -12.38 7.67 -20.82
C LEU A 19 -10.87 7.63 -21.12
N LEU A 20 -10.13 8.62 -20.62
CA LEU A 20 -8.68 8.59 -20.67
C LEU A 20 -8.23 7.33 -19.91
N PRO A 21 -7.30 6.52 -20.46
CA PRO A 21 -6.76 5.39 -19.74
C PRO A 21 -6.18 5.91 -18.43
N GLN A 22 -6.72 5.43 -17.32
CA GLN A 22 -6.16 5.71 -16.01
C GLN A 22 -4.76 5.11 -15.99
N GLY A 23 -3.75 5.91 -15.65
CA GLY A 23 -2.39 5.42 -15.49
C GLY A 23 -2.35 4.23 -14.52
N PRO A 24 -1.28 3.42 -14.54
CA PRO A 24 -1.19 2.27 -13.66
C PRO A 24 -1.43 2.69 -12.22
N ASP A 25 -2.24 1.90 -11.50
CA ASP A 25 -2.56 2.13 -10.09
C ASP A 25 -1.24 2.28 -9.29
N PRO A 26 -0.95 3.46 -8.71
CA PRO A 26 0.33 3.74 -8.05
C PRO A 26 0.60 2.84 -6.84
N VAL A 27 -0.40 2.10 -6.38
CA VAL A 27 -0.26 1.15 -5.27
C VAL A 27 -0.29 -0.32 -5.72
N ALA A 28 -0.50 -0.60 -7.01
CA ALA A 28 -0.58 -1.98 -7.52
C ALA A 28 0.68 -2.79 -7.23
N SER A 29 1.87 -2.18 -7.36
CA SER A 29 3.16 -2.82 -7.07
C SER A 29 3.36 -3.17 -5.59
N ARG A 30 2.53 -2.60 -4.71
CA ARG A 30 2.56 -2.77 -3.25
C ARG A 30 1.32 -3.53 -2.75
N ALA A 31 0.58 -4.12 -3.66
CA ALA A 31 -0.57 -4.95 -3.34
C ALA A 31 -0.18 -6.43 -3.30
N LYS A 32 -0.78 -7.18 -2.40
CA LYS A 32 -0.66 -8.64 -2.26
C LYS A 32 -2.06 -9.24 -2.22
N GLY A 33 -2.31 -10.29 -2.98
CA GLY A 33 -3.62 -10.90 -3.15
C GLY A 33 -4.30 -10.53 -4.47
N ARG A 34 -5.48 -11.08 -4.71
CA ARG A 34 -6.23 -10.88 -5.95
C ARG A 34 -6.76 -9.44 -6.03
N ALA A 35 -6.76 -8.86 -7.23
CA ALA A 35 -7.27 -7.50 -7.44
C ALA A 35 -8.79 -7.39 -7.22
N ASP A 36 -9.52 -8.50 -7.43
CA ASP A 36 -10.96 -8.63 -7.25
C ASP A 36 -11.36 -9.24 -5.89
N ALA A 37 -10.44 -9.30 -4.93
CA ALA A 37 -10.75 -9.77 -3.58
C ALA A 37 -11.85 -8.88 -2.94
N PRO A 38 -12.86 -9.49 -2.29
CA PRO A 38 -14.01 -8.76 -1.74
C PRO A 38 -13.65 -7.80 -0.61
N ILE A 39 -12.49 -7.97 0.02
CA ILE A 39 -12.01 -7.10 1.11
C ILE A 39 -10.64 -6.55 0.74
N THR A 40 -10.46 -5.24 0.92
CA THR A 40 -9.13 -4.63 0.84
C THR A 40 -8.71 -4.09 2.21
N ILE A 41 -7.52 -4.48 2.65
CA ILE A 41 -6.83 -3.91 3.81
C ILE A 41 -5.78 -2.93 3.30
N TYR A 42 -5.86 -1.67 3.72
CA TYR A 42 -4.78 -0.71 3.55
C TYR A 42 -3.98 -0.68 4.86
N GLU A 43 -2.76 -1.22 4.81
CA GLU A 43 -1.82 -1.20 5.93
C GLU A 43 -0.99 0.08 5.87
N MET A 44 -1.24 1.01 6.78
CA MET A 44 -0.49 2.25 6.95
C MET A 44 0.64 1.99 7.94
N SER A 45 1.87 1.91 7.44
CA SER A 45 2.97 1.29 8.17
C SER A 45 4.28 2.06 8.01
N ASP A 46 5.18 1.85 8.95
CA ASP A 46 6.50 2.47 9.05
C ASP A 46 7.56 1.37 9.18
N PHE A 47 8.50 1.32 8.25
CA PHE A 47 9.54 0.29 8.23
C PHE A 47 10.46 0.31 9.46
N GLN A 48 10.55 1.42 10.20
CA GLN A 48 11.37 1.52 11.42
C GLN A 48 10.54 1.30 12.70
N CYS A 49 9.20 1.21 12.61
CA CYS A 49 8.35 0.97 13.75
C CYS A 49 8.46 -0.48 14.25
N PRO A 50 8.77 -0.72 15.53
CA PRO A 50 8.88 -2.09 16.07
C PRO A 50 7.54 -2.82 16.08
N TYR A 51 6.42 -2.12 16.25
CA TYR A 51 5.09 -2.72 16.18
C TYR A 51 4.70 -3.14 14.76
N CYS A 52 5.13 -2.38 13.72
CA CYS A 52 4.96 -2.79 12.33
C CYS A 52 5.76 -4.07 12.02
N ARG A 53 7.00 -4.15 12.54
CA ARG A 53 7.81 -5.36 12.45
C ARG A 53 7.11 -6.56 13.11
N ALA A 54 6.63 -6.39 14.34
CA ALA A 54 5.92 -7.45 15.06
C ALA A 54 4.70 -7.93 14.26
N PHE A 55 3.88 -7.02 13.74
CA PHE A 55 2.76 -7.39 12.88
C PHE A 55 3.21 -8.17 11.65
N THR A 56 4.23 -7.70 10.93
CA THR A 56 4.73 -8.34 9.71
C THR A 56 5.27 -9.75 9.98
N LEU A 57 5.99 -9.94 11.08
CA LEU A 57 6.66 -11.23 11.35
C LEU A 57 5.76 -12.24 12.07
N GLU A 58 4.80 -11.78 12.88
CA GLU A 58 4.02 -12.63 13.77
C GLU A 58 2.56 -12.81 13.30
N THR A 59 1.93 -11.75 12.79
CA THR A 59 0.49 -11.75 12.44
C THR A 59 0.26 -11.96 10.93
N MET A 60 0.98 -11.22 10.08
CA MET A 60 0.78 -11.23 8.63
C MET A 60 0.89 -12.64 8.01
N PRO A 61 1.82 -13.54 8.42
CA PRO A 61 1.91 -14.88 7.82
C PRO A 61 0.63 -15.72 7.98
N ALA A 62 -0.10 -15.52 9.08
CA ALA A 62 -1.40 -16.19 9.26
C ALA A 62 -2.47 -15.61 8.32
N LEU A 63 -2.52 -14.26 8.21
CA LEU A 63 -3.47 -13.59 7.33
C LEU A 63 -3.20 -13.91 5.85
N GLU A 64 -1.94 -14.01 5.45
CA GLU A 64 -1.58 -14.42 4.10
C GLU A 64 -2.11 -15.81 3.75
N ARG A 65 -1.90 -16.79 4.62
CA ARG A 65 -2.40 -18.16 4.38
C ARG A 65 -3.92 -18.25 4.38
N GLU A 66 -4.57 -17.59 5.32
CA GLU A 66 -5.99 -17.79 5.59
C GLU A 66 -6.91 -16.93 4.71
N TYR A 67 -6.44 -15.76 4.29
CA TYR A 67 -7.25 -14.76 3.59
C TYR A 67 -6.69 -14.32 2.25
N VAL A 68 -5.39 -14.03 2.15
CA VAL A 68 -4.80 -13.54 0.90
C VAL A 68 -4.68 -14.67 -0.11
N ALA A 69 -4.09 -15.80 0.27
CA ALA A 69 -3.93 -16.97 -0.60
C ALA A 69 -5.27 -17.59 -1.02
N THR A 70 -6.31 -17.41 -0.20
CA THR A 70 -7.68 -17.88 -0.50
C THR A 70 -8.50 -16.89 -1.32
N GLY A 71 -7.93 -15.73 -1.67
CA GLY A 71 -8.57 -14.72 -2.50
C GLY A 71 -9.65 -13.90 -1.78
N LYS A 72 -9.76 -14.00 -0.46
CA LYS A 72 -10.75 -13.26 0.34
C LYS A 72 -10.32 -11.82 0.61
N VAL A 73 -9.01 -11.59 0.69
CA VAL A 73 -8.42 -10.29 1.08
C VAL A 73 -7.30 -9.91 0.12
N ARG A 74 -7.28 -8.63 -0.24
CA ARG A 74 -6.14 -7.93 -0.82
C ARG A 74 -5.53 -7.03 0.24
N VAL A 75 -4.21 -7.06 0.40
CA VAL A 75 -3.47 -6.15 1.27
C VAL A 75 -2.72 -5.14 0.42
N VAL A 76 -2.81 -3.87 0.76
CA VAL A 76 -2.10 -2.76 0.11
C VAL A 76 -1.28 -2.03 1.16
N TYR A 77 0.04 -1.96 0.95
CA TYR A 77 0.94 -1.24 1.85
C TYR A 77 0.94 0.26 1.53
N ILE A 78 0.78 1.10 2.55
CA ILE A 78 0.81 2.56 2.48
C ILE A 78 1.88 3.07 3.43
N ASN A 79 2.84 3.84 2.91
CA ASN A 79 3.92 4.37 3.73
C ASN A 79 3.41 5.47 4.66
N LEU A 80 3.66 5.32 5.96
CA LEU A 80 3.42 6.35 6.98
C LEU A 80 4.66 6.51 7.87
N PRO A 81 5.79 7.01 7.33
CA PRO A 81 6.99 7.20 8.11
C PRO A 81 6.79 8.24 9.21
N LEU A 82 7.05 7.89 10.46
CA LEU A 82 6.98 8.76 11.63
C LEU A 82 8.36 9.40 11.88
N ALA A 83 8.82 10.24 10.94
CA ALA A 83 10.20 10.76 10.89
C ALA A 83 10.62 11.55 12.14
N SER A 84 9.67 12.02 12.96
CA SER A 84 9.96 12.70 14.24
C SER A 84 10.56 11.76 15.30
N VAL A 85 10.25 10.46 15.22
CA VAL A 85 10.73 9.43 16.16
C VAL A 85 11.56 8.34 15.47
N HIS A 86 11.41 8.17 14.17
CA HIS A 86 12.06 7.14 13.35
C HIS A 86 12.88 7.77 12.23
N LYS A 87 14.14 8.13 12.53
CA LYS A 87 15.01 8.92 11.64
C LYS A 87 15.22 8.31 10.25
N ASN A 88 15.25 6.99 10.15
CA ASN A 88 15.50 6.26 8.91
C ASN A 88 14.22 5.76 8.22
N ALA A 89 13.03 6.03 8.78
CA ALA A 89 11.77 5.54 8.23
C ALA A 89 11.50 6.04 6.81
N THR A 90 11.78 7.32 6.54
CA THR A 90 11.55 7.92 5.22
C THR A 90 12.44 7.30 4.15
N ILE A 91 13.74 7.14 4.43
CA ILE A 91 14.66 6.55 3.45
C ILE A 91 14.40 5.05 3.27
N ALA A 92 13.94 4.32 4.30
CA ALA A 92 13.51 2.94 4.18
C ALA A 92 12.26 2.80 3.29
N ALA A 93 11.29 3.71 3.45
CA ALA A 93 10.13 3.78 2.58
C ALA A 93 10.51 4.08 1.11
N GLN A 94 11.45 4.99 0.88
CA GLN A 94 11.98 5.26 -0.46
C GLN A 94 12.66 4.02 -1.05
N ALA A 95 13.48 3.31 -0.28
CA ALA A 95 14.13 2.08 -0.71
C ALA A 95 13.10 1.00 -1.12
N ALA A 96 12.04 0.83 -0.33
CA ALA A 96 10.96 -0.09 -0.68
C ALA A 96 10.26 0.29 -1.99
N LEU A 97 10.02 1.59 -2.23
CA LEU A 97 9.42 2.07 -3.47
C LEU A 97 10.38 1.96 -4.67
N CYS A 98 11.69 2.18 -4.49
CA CYS A 98 12.68 1.94 -5.54
C CYS A 98 12.73 0.44 -5.95
N ALA A 99 12.51 -0.47 -5.01
CA ALA A 99 12.34 -1.88 -5.33
C ALA A 99 10.98 -2.17 -6.01
N ALA A 100 9.93 -1.43 -5.63
CA ALA A 100 8.61 -1.53 -6.26
C ALA A 100 8.62 -1.21 -7.76
N GLU A 101 9.42 -0.23 -8.19
CA GLU A 101 9.63 0.10 -9.62
C GLU A 101 10.18 -1.08 -10.43
N GLN A 102 10.78 -2.06 -9.74
CA GLN A 102 11.32 -3.29 -10.31
C GLN A 102 10.48 -4.52 -9.94
N GLN A 103 9.25 -4.33 -9.47
CA GLN A 103 8.35 -5.40 -9.02
C GLN A 103 8.93 -6.25 -7.86
N ARG A 104 9.75 -5.62 -7.02
CA ARG A 104 10.43 -6.25 -5.88
C ARG A 104 10.02 -5.62 -4.54
N PHE A 105 8.85 -4.99 -4.48
CA PHE A 105 8.38 -4.36 -3.23
C PHE A 105 8.35 -5.36 -2.08
N TRP A 106 7.63 -6.49 -2.23
CA TRP A 106 7.44 -7.43 -1.13
C TRP A 106 8.72 -8.14 -0.68
N PRO A 107 9.62 -8.60 -1.56
CA PRO A 107 10.94 -9.07 -1.13
C PRO A 107 11.73 -8.04 -0.35
N MET A 108 11.73 -6.76 -0.77
CA MET A 108 12.41 -5.69 -0.07
C MET A 108 11.73 -5.36 1.26
N HIS A 109 10.39 -5.31 1.30
CA HIS A 109 9.59 -5.12 2.49
C HIS A 109 9.95 -6.14 3.59
N ASP A 110 9.96 -7.42 3.24
CA ASP A 110 10.25 -8.50 4.18
C ASP A 110 11.69 -8.41 4.72
N LEU A 111 12.64 -8.04 3.86
CA LEU A 111 14.04 -7.84 4.27
C LEU A 111 14.20 -6.61 5.17
N LEU A 112 13.54 -5.50 4.87
CA LEU A 112 13.58 -4.30 5.70
C LEU A 112 13.10 -4.60 7.12
N PHE A 113 11.97 -5.29 7.28
CA PHE A 113 11.47 -5.63 8.62
C PHE A 113 12.32 -6.71 9.31
N ARG A 114 12.79 -7.72 8.59
CA ARG A 114 13.62 -8.78 9.17
C ARG A 114 14.92 -8.26 9.73
N HIS A 115 15.55 -7.32 9.03
CA HIS A 115 16.83 -6.71 9.39
C HIS A 115 16.70 -5.33 10.08
N GLN A 116 15.50 -4.99 10.58
CA GLN A 116 15.22 -3.67 11.15
C GLN A 116 16.22 -3.27 12.25
N ASP A 117 16.57 -4.19 13.14
CA ASP A 117 17.49 -3.91 14.27
C ASP A 117 18.90 -3.53 13.80
N GLU A 118 19.29 -3.95 12.58
CA GLU A 118 20.62 -3.71 12.03
C GLU A 118 20.71 -2.32 11.38
N TRP A 119 19.69 -1.90 10.65
CA TRP A 119 19.73 -0.63 9.91
C TRP A 119 19.07 0.55 10.64
N ALA A 120 18.14 0.29 11.58
CA ALA A 120 17.36 1.35 12.22
C ALA A 120 18.22 2.39 12.96
N LYS A 121 19.40 2.00 13.43
CA LYS A 121 20.33 2.85 14.20
C LYS A 121 21.51 3.39 13.38
N LEU A 122 21.62 3.02 12.10
CA LEU A 122 22.70 3.49 11.25
C LEU A 122 22.55 5.00 10.97
N PRO A 123 23.63 5.76 10.98
CA PRO A 123 23.60 7.19 10.65
C PRO A 123 23.26 7.44 9.17
N ALA A 124 23.61 6.50 8.27
CA ALA A 124 23.36 6.55 6.84
C ALA A 124 23.13 5.14 6.30
N PRO A 125 21.87 4.64 6.29
CA PRO A 125 21.59 3.24 5.95
C PRO A 125 21.56 2.95 4.43
N GLY A 126 21.87 3.91 3.55
CA GLY A 126 21.77 3.76 2.09
C GLY A 126 22.53 2.54 1.54
N ASP A 127 23.80 2.36 1.93
CA ASP A 127 24.61 1.21 1.51
C ASP A 127 24.06 -0.11 2.07
N TYR A 128 23.49 -0.08 3.26
CA TYR A 128 22.81 -1.24 3.84
C TYR A 128 21.59 -1.62 2.98
N PHE A 129 20.78 -0.64 2.59
CA PHE A 129 19.62 -0.88 1.74
C PHE A 129 20.00 -1.33 0.33
N ALA A 130 21.15 -0.91 -0.21
CA ALA A 130 21.66 -1.43 -1.48
C ALA A 130 21.91 -2.95 -1.40
N ARG A 131 22.55 -3.43 -0.32
CA ARG A 131 22.76 -4.88 -0.09
C ARG A 131 21.43 -5.64 0.11
N LEU A 132 20.46 -5.05 0.80
CA LEU A 132 19.11 -5.64 0.89
C LEU A 132 18.43 -5.68 -0.49
N GLY A 133 18.61 -4.65 -1.31
CA GLY A 133 18.14 -4.60 -2.68
C GLY A 133 18.68 -5.75 -3.53
N ASP A 134 19.98 -6.00 -3.47
CA ASP A 134 20.61 -7.14 -4.14
C ASP A 134 19.98 -8.47 -3.68
N SER A 135 19.76 -8.62 -2.37
CA SER A 135 19.09 -9.79 -1.80
C SER A 135 17.62 -9.89 -2.20
N ALA A 136 16.95 -8.75 -2.44
CA ALA A 136 15.59 -8.70 -2.97
C ALA A 136 15.49 -9.00 -4.48
N GLY A 137 16.65 -9.09 -5.17
CA GLY A 137 16.74 -9.37 -6.60
C GLY A 137 16.44 -8.17 -7.50
N VAL A 138 16.79 -6.94 -7.05
CA VAL A 138 16.71 -5.75 -7.89
C VAL A 138 17.98 -5.59 -8.74
N ASN A 139 17.89 -4.81 -9.82
CA ASN A 139 19.06 -4.28 -10.47
C ASN A 139 19.71 -3.20 -9.58
N GLY A 140 20.86 -3.48 -9.02
CA GLY A 140 21.54 -2.65 -8.01
C GLY A 140 21.84 -1.24 -8.51
N ALA A 141 22.29 -1.05 -9.79
CA ALA A 141 22.58 0.29 -10.34
C ALA A 141 21.31 1.14 -10.44
N ARG A 142 20.20 0.57 -10.91
CA ARG A 142 18.91 1.27 -10.97
C ARG A 142 18.38 1.61 -9.58
N PHE A 143 18.50 0.67 -8.64
CA PHE A 143 18.06 0.86 -7.27
C PHE A 143 18.86 1.97 -6.58
N THR A 144 20.19 1.95 -6.65
CA THR A 144 21.07 2.96 -6.06
C THR A 144 20.82 4.35 -6.67
N HIS A 145 20.63 4.43 -7.99
CA HIS A 145 20.26 5.68 -8.64
C HIS A 145 18.92 6.22 -8.16
N CYS A 146 17.88 5.37 -8.10
CA CYS A 146 16.56 5.74 -7.59
C CYS A 146 16.64 6.26 -6.15
N LEU A 147 17.36 5.56 -5.28
CA LEU A 147 17.46 5.92 -3.87
C LEU A 147 18.27 7.21 -3.66
N SER A 148 19.43 7.35 -4.33
CA SER A 148 20.30 8.53 -4.21
C SER A 148 19.69 9.79 -4.81
N SER A 149 18.91 9.68 -5.88
CA SER A 149 18.19 10.80 -6.48
C SER A 149 16.93 11.22 -5.73
N GLY A 150 16.46 10.43 -4.76
CA GLY A 150 15.20 10.69 -4.07
C GLY A 150 13.97 10.55 -4.96
N ALA A 151 14.04 9.80 -6.07
CA ALA A 151 12.99 9.67 -7.07
C ALA A 151 11.60 9.32 -6.50
N THR A 152 11.57 8.56 -5.40
CA THR A 152 10.33 8.11 -4.75
C THR A 152 9.88 8.97 -3.56
N ALA A 153 10.60 10.06 -3.24
CA ALA A 153 10.29 10.90 -2.07
C ALA A 153 8.87 11.49 -2.10
N ALA A 154 8.46 12.01 -3.25
CA ALA A 154 7.11 12.55 -3.43
C ALA A 154 6.01 11.50 -3.26
N ALA A 155 6.27 10.25 -3.69
CA ALA A 155 5.33 9.15 -3.51
C ALA A 155 5.19 8.74 -2.04
N VAL A 156 6.29 8.71 -1.28
CA VAL A 156 6.27 8.48 0.18
C VAL A 156 5.47 9.57 0.89
N GLN A 157 5.68 10.83 0.52
CA GLN A 157 4.94 11.96 1.09
C GLN A 157 3.44 11.85 0.78
N ALA A 158 3.08 11.57 -0.46
CA ALA A 158 1.68 11.40 -0.86
C ALA A 158 0.99 10.26 -0.11
N ASP A 159 1.70 9.16 0.14
CA ASP A 159 1.18 8.06 0.97
C ASP A 159 0.91 8.52 2.41
N ALA A 160 1.90 9.17 3.04
CA ALA A 160 1.77 9.65 4.40
C ALA A 160 0.60 10.65 4.56
N GLU A 161 0.39 11.50 3.56
CA GLU A 161 -0.75 12.42 3.54
C GLU A 161 -2.09 11.69 3.39
N ARG A 162 -2.16 10.67 2.52
CA ARG A 162 -3.36 9.82 2.38
C ARG A 162 -3.68 9.10 3.67
N ALA A 163 -2.66 8.50 4.33
CA ALA A 163 -2.82 7.81 5.59
C ALA A 163 -3.37 8.73 6.68
N ARG A 164 -2.81 9.94 6.82
CA ARG A 164 -3.30 10.93 7.80
C ARG A 164 -4.73 11.39 7.49
N ARG A 165 -5.07 11.63 6.22
CA ARG A 165 -6.45 11.97 5.82
C ARG A 165 -7.44 10.84 6.10
N ALA A 166 -6.99 9.58 6.07
CA ALA A 166 -7.80 8.43 6.47
C ALA A 166 -7.91 8.26 8.00
N GLY A 167 -7.25 9.13 8.79
CA GLY A 167 -7.31 9.13 10.25
C GLY A 167 -6.18 8.36 10.94
N ALA A 168 -5.16 7.87 10.20
CA ALA A 168 -4.04 7.19 10.83
C ALA A 168 -3.11 8.17 11.54
N VAL A 169 -2.94 8.02 12.85
CA VAL A 169 -2.08 8.84 13.72
C VAL A 169 -0.92 8.05 14.31
N SER A 170 -0.95 6.75 14.18
CA SER A 170 0.06 5.80 14.67
C SER A 170 0.31 4.67 13.67
N THR A 171 1.34 3.85 13.90
CA THR A 171 1.66 2.69 13.06
C THR A 171 1.89 1.43 13.87
N PRO A 172 1.46 0.26 13.34
CA PRO A 172 0.64 0.11 12.14
C PRO A 172 -0.81 0.55 12.39
N THR A 173 -1.48 1.09 11.36
CA THR A 173 -2.92 1.32 11.35
C THR A 173 -3.48 0.69 10.07
N PHE A 174 -4.59 0.00 10.19
CA PHE A 174 -5.24 -0.72 9.09
C PHE A 174 -6.59 -0.07 8.80
N TYR A 175 -6.79 0.37 7.56
CA TYR A 175 -8.12 0.76 7.09
C TYR A 175 -8.77 -0.43 6.39
N ILE A 176 -9.94 -0.84 6.90
CA ILE A 176 -10.66 -2.02 6.42
C ILE A 176 -12.13 -1.63 6.26
N GLU A 177 -12.62 -1.54 5.03
CA GLU A 177 -14.04 -1.31 4.71
C GLU A 177 -14.71 -0.18 5.52
N GLY A 178 -14.04 0.95 5.66
CA GLY A 178 -14.56 2.12 6.37
C GLY A 178 -14.20 2.20 7.86
N GLY A 179 -13.61 1.15 8.43
CA GLY A 179 -13.14 1.12 9.82
C GLY A 179 -11.63 1.22 9.93
N LEU A 180 -11.14 1.72 11.07
CA LEU A 180 -9.73 1.70 11.44
C LEU A 180 -9.48 0.66 12.54
N LEU A 181 -8.42 -0.11 12.38
CA LEU A 181 -7.85 -0.99 13.40
C LEU A 181 -6.42 -0.53 13.67
N GLU A 182 -6.14 -0.08 14.88
CA GLU A 182 -4.85 0.49 15.26
C GLU A 182 -3.98 -0.53 16.00
N GLY A 183 -2.66 -0.42 15.77
CA GLY A 183 -1.64 -1.22 16.45
C GLY A 183 -1.45 -2.62 15.88
N ALA A 184 -0.42 -3.31 16.37
CA ALA A 184 -0.08 -4.68 15.99
C ALA A 184 -1.04 -5.69 16.65
N ALA A 185 -2.32 -5.65 16.26
CA ALA A 185 -3.31 -6.56 16.78
C ALA A 185 -2.97 -8.02 16.42
N PRO A 186 -3.25 -8.99 17.31
CA PRO A 186 -3.02 -10.41 17.03
C PRO A 186 -3.95 -10.94 15.94
N ALA A 187 -3.56 -12.03 15.27
CA ALA A 187 -4.31 -12.62 14.17
C ALA A 187 -5.78 -12.94 14.53
N ALA A 188 -6.09 -13.25 15.79
CA ALA A 188 -7.46 -13.52 16.24
C ALA A 188 -8.39 -12.31 16.06
N VAL A 189 -7.90 -11.09 16.29
CA VAL A 189 -8.67 -9.86 16.09
C VAL A 189 -8.96 -9.65 14.60
N PHE A 190 -7.95 -9.81 13.75
CA PHE A 190 -8.13 -9.74 12.30
C PHE A 190 -9.13 -10.78 11.80
N ARG A 191 -9.04 -12.04 12.28
CA ARG A 191 -10.01 -13.09 11.92
C ARG A 191 -11.43 -12.67 12.24
N ALA A 192 -11.69 -12.17 13.44
CA ALA A 192 -13.02 -11.73 13.85
C ALA A 192 -13.57 -10.63 12.93
N VAL A 193 -12.76 -9.63 12.60
CA VAL A 193 -13.14 -8.53 11.72
C VAL A 193 -13.36 -9.02 10.29
N LEU A 194 -12.37 -9.73 9.72
CA LEU A 194 -12.40 -10.16 8.32
C LEU A 194 -13.51 -11.18 8.04
N ASP A 195 -13.73 -12.13 8.94
CA ASP A 195 -14.82 -13.11 8.81
C ASP A 195 -16.19 -12.45 8.90
N SER A 196 -16.34 -11.42 9.75
CA SER A 196 -17.58 -10.65 9.84
C SER A 196 -17.87 -9.91 8.56
N ILE A 197 -16.87 -9.17 8.03
CA ILE A 197 -16.99 -8.42 6.78
C ILE A 197 -17.24 -9.36 5.60
N TYR A 198 -16.49 -10.47 5.53
CA TYR A 198 -16.62 -11.43 4.43
C TYR A 198 -18.03 -12.02 4.37
N ARG A 199 -18.59 -12.42 5.52
CA ARG A 199 -19.97 -12.90 5.59
C ARG A 199 -20.98 -11.85 5.13
N SER A 200 -20.82 -10.62 5.57
CA SER A 200 -21.70 -9.51 5.20
C SER A 200 -21.70 -9.27 3.68
N LYS A 201 -20.51 -9.33 3.05
CA LYS A 201 -20.36 -9.07 1.60
C LYS A 201 -20.78 -10.23 0.72
N THR A 202 -20.64 -11.47 1.18
CA THR A 202 -20.83 -12.66 0.34
C THR A 202 -22.07 -13.48 0.68
N GLY A 203 -22.75 -13.18 1.78
CA GLY A 203 -23.85 -14.00 2.29
C GLY A 203 -23.43 -15.38 2.80
N ALA A 204 -22.12 -15.63 2.94
CA ALA A 204 -21.59 -16.92 3.38
C ALA A 204 -22.03 -17.24 4.83
N ARG A 205 -22.63 -18.41 5.05
CA ARG A 205 -22.99 -18.89 6.40
C ARG A 205 -21.73 -19.37 7.15
N PRO A 206 -21.68 -19.22 8.49
CA PRO A 206 -20.61 -19.84 9.28
C PRO A 206 -20.66 -21.37 9.09
N ARG A 207 -19.46 -21.97 8.93
CA ARG A 207 -19.30 -23.42 8.96
C ARG A 207 -19.21 -23.89 10.40
#